data_dad1d647affa71c2c3d7fd49a3184bee
#
_entry.id   dad1d647affa71c2c3d7fd49a3184bee
#
_cell.length_a   1.000
_cell.length_b   1.000
_cell.length_c   1.000
_cell.angle_alpha   90.00
_cell.angle_beta   90.00
_cell.angle_gamma   90.00
#
_symmetry.space_group_name_H-M   'P 1'
#
loop_
_entity.id
_entity.type
_entity.pdbx_description
1 polymer ?
#
loop_
_entity_poly.entity_id
_entity_poly.type
_entity_poly.pdbx_seq_one_letter_code
_entity_poly.pdbx_strand_id
1 'polypeptide(L)'
;LAEKVKLAFIFGSLAQGKKTAQSDIDLFLVGELSLRETTKVLGSIMPELGREFNQVVYPTEEFQNKARENHHFIAEVISGPKIWLIGNEDELANLAEGRPAAAA
;
A
#
# COMPACT_ATOMS: atom_id res chain seq x y z
N LEU A 1 12.89 9.43 -3.55
CA LEU A 1 12.10 8.79 -2.48
C LEU A 1 11.15 7.73 -3.01
N ALA A 2 10.57 7.94 -4.18
CA ALA A 2 9.67 6.95 -4.77
C ALA A 2 10.37 5.61 -5.03
N GLU A 3 11.68 5.62 -5.20
CA GLU A 3 12.46 4.41 -5.43
C GLU A 3 12.45 3.46 -4.23
N LYS A 4 12.19 3.98 -3.04
CA LYS A 4 12.12 3.18 -1.83
C LYS A 4 10.77 2.48 -1.67
N VAL A 5 9.78 2.88 -2.44
CA VAL A 5 8.43 2.32 -2.36
C VAL A 5 8.34 1.14 -3.32
N LYS A 6 8.03 -0.02 -2.80
CA LYS A 6 7.83 -1.22 -3.61
C LYS A 6 6.41 -1.31 -4.11
N LEU A 7 5.46 -1.02 -3.23
CA LEU A 7 4.03 -1.09 -3.54
C LEU A 7 3.33 0.08 -2.87
N ALA A 8 2.35 0.65 -3.55
CA ALA A 8 1.48 1.64 -2.96
C ALA A 8 0.11 1.53 -3.60
N PHE A 9 -0.93 1.41 -2.78
CA PHE A 9 -2.29 1.32 -3.28
C PHE A 9 -3.29 1.82 -2.25
N ILE A 10 -4.45 2.22 -2.75
CA ILE A 10 -5.57 2.60 -1.91
C ILE A 10 -6.42 1.36 -1.69
N PHE A 11 -6.86 1.14 -0.46
CA PHE A 11 -7.71 0.01 -0.12
C PHE A 11 -8.92 0.51 0.68
N GLY A 12 -9.73 -0.40 1.21
CA GLY A 12 -10.86 -0.04 2.04
C GLY A 12 -12.04 0.53 1.26
N SER A 13 -12.78 1.44 1.87
CA SER A 13 -14.05 1.92 1.34
C SER A 13 -13.94 2.53 -0.05
N LEU A 14 -12.92 3.34 -0.29
CA LEU A 14 -12.77 4.00 -1.58
C LEU A 14 -12.49 2.98 -2.69
N ALA A 15 -11.65 1.99 -2.41
CA ALA A 15 -11.34 0.94 -3.38
C ALA A 15 -12.55 0.05 -3.67
N GLN A 16 -13.50 -0.03 -2.73
CA GLN A 16 -14.73 -0.77 -2.90
C GLN A 16 -15.82 0.03 -3.63
N GLY A 17 -15.50 1.25 -4.03
CA GLY A 17 -16.47 2.11 -4.70
C GLY A 17 -17.48 2.77 -3.77
N LYS A 18 -17.29 2.66 -2.48
CA LYS A 18 -18.17 3.30 -1.49
C LYS A 18 -17.68 4.71 -1.23
N LYS A 19 -18.29 5.66 -1.89
CA LYS A 19 -17.94 7.06 -1.70
C LYS A 19 -18.74 7.66 -0.58
N THR A 20 -18.08 8.00 0.52
CA THR A 20 -18.64 8.96 1.45
C THR A 20 -17.73 10.17 1.42
N ALA A 21 -18.32 11.36 1.39
CA ALA A 21 -17.58 12.61 1.24
C ALA A 21 -16.63 12.88 2.42
N GLN A 22 -16.78 12.15 3.51
CA GLN A 22 -15.99 12.34 4.72
C GLN A 22 -15.07 11.17 5.04
N SER A 23 -14.99 10.18 4.18
CA SER A 23 -14.12 9.03 4.43
C SER A 23 -12.68 9.39 4.23
N ASP A 24 -11.84 8.97 5.17
CA ASP A 24 -10.40 9.05 5.00
C ASP A 24 -9.97 8.10 3.88
N ILE A 25 -8.86 8.40 3.26
CA ILE A 25 -8.32 7.54 2.24
C ILE A 25 -7.38 6.54 2.92
N ASP A 26 -7.71 5.26 2.81
CA ASP A 26 -6.87 4.20 3.36
C ASP A 26 -5.77 3.87 2.37
N LEU A 27 -4.54 4.12 2.76
CA LEU A 27 -3.39 3.93 1.90
C LEU A 27 -2.45 2.89 2.48
N PHE A 28 -2.05 1.95 1.65
CA PHE A 28 -1.14 0.88 2.04
C PHE A 28 0.16 1.03 1.25
N LEU A 29 1.27 1.08 1.97
CA LEU A 29 2.60 1.19 1.37
C LEU A 29 3.51 0.09 1.90
N VAL A 30 4.29 -0.47 1.00
CA VAL A 30 5.37 -1.40 1.36
C VAL A 30 6.67 -0.81 0.83
N GLY A 31 7.63 -0.60 1.72
CA GLY A 31 8.91 -0.04 1.34
C GLY A 31 9.69 0.44 2.55
N GLU A 32 10.89 0.89 2.30
CA GLU A 32 11.80 1.35 3.36
C GLU A 32 11.67 2.86 3.57
N LEU A 33 10.50 3.28 4.06
CA LEU A 33 10.18 4.68 4.27
C LEU A 33 9.77 4.96 5.71
N SER A 34 10.19 6.10 6.22
CA SER A 34 9.62 6.65 7.44
C SER A 34 8.25 7.26 7.13
N LEU A 35 7.46 7.54 8.17
CA LEU A 35 6.18 8.22 7.97
C LEU A 35 6.37 9.59 7.33
N ARG A 36 7.42 10.30 7.69
CA ARG A 36 7.73 11.60 7.11
C ARG A 36 8.02 11.50 5.61
N GLU A 37 8.81 10.49 5.22
CA GLU A 37 9.10 10.26 3.80
C GLU A 37 7.85 9.87 3.04
N THR A 38 7.00 9.05 3.66
CA THR A 38 5.73 8.64 3.07
C THR A 38 4.84 9.85 2.79
N THR A 39 4.74 10.76 3.74
CA THR A 39 3.95 11.98 3.56
C THR A 39 4.47 12.81 2.39
N LYS A 40 5.78 12.90 2.22
CA LYS A 40 6.37 13.61 1.09
C LYS A 40 6.05 12.95 -0.24
N VAL A 41 6.15 11.63 -0.29
CA VAL A 41 5.83 10.88 -1.51
C VAL A 41 4.37 11.07 -1.89
N LEU A 42 3.47 11.01 -0.91
CA LEU A 42 2.04 11.21 -1.15
C LEU A 42 1.73 12.63 -1.65
N GLY A 43 2.36 13.62 -1.06
CA GLY A 43 2.20 14.99 -1.51
C GLY A 43 2.66 15.20 -2.94
N SER A 44 3.62 14.39 -3.39
CA SER A 44 4.11 14.43 -4.76
C SER A 44 3.19 13.69 -5.73
N ILE A 45 2.63 12.56 -5.30
CA ILE A 45 1.79 11.71 -6.16
C ILE A 45 0.35 12.22 -6.22
N MET A 46 -0.17 12.72 -5.11
CA MET A 46 -1.56 13.13 -5.01
C MET A 46 -1.71 14.50 -4.35
N PRO A 47 -1.16 15.56 -4.96
CA PRO A 47 -1.18 16.87 -4.32
C PRO A 47 -2.57 17.48 -4.19
N GLU A 48 -3.55 17.00 -4.94
CA GLU A 48 -4.89 17.58 -4.99
C GLU A 48 -5.86 16.97 -3.99
N LEU A 49 -5.47 15.90 -3.32
CA LEU A 49 -6.34 15.20 -2.39
C LEU A 49 -6.26 15.83 -1.01
N GLY A 50 -6.73 17.02 -0.80
CA GLY A 50 -6.72 17.68 0.49
C GLY A 50 -7.45 16.94 1.62
N ARG A 51 -7.47 15.60 1.58
CA ARG A 51 -8.10 14.73 2.55
C ARG A 51 -7.06 14.10 3.45
N GLU A 52 -7.49 13.69 4.62
CA GLU A 52 -6.63 12.95 5.51
C GLU A 52 -6.45 11.52 5.00
N PHE A 53 -5.24 11.02 5.15
CA PHE A 53 -4.90 9.66 4.79
C PHE A 53 -4.70 8.82 6.03
N ASN A 54 -5.24 7.61 6.02
CA ASN A 54 -4.84 6.60 6.98
C ASN A 54 -3.71 5.82 6.33
N GLN A 55 -2.49 6.14 6.72
CA GLN A 55 -1.31 5.54 6.11
C GLN A 55 -0.89 4.31 6.88
N VAL A 56 -0.83 3.18 6.20
CA VAL A 56 -0.28 1.95 6.74
C VAL A 56 1.00 1.67 5.97
N VAL A 57 2.14 1.73 6.66
CA VAL A 57 3.44 1.58 6.04
C VAL A 57 4.14 0.38 6.68
N TYR A 58 4.57 -0.56 5.84
CA TYR A 58 5.33 -1.72 6.29
C TYR A 58 6.68 -1.76 5.59
N PRO A 59 7.77 -1.97 6.33
CA PRO A 59 9.02 -2.39 5.72
C PRO A 59 8.80 -3.69 4.95
N THR A 60 9.55 -3.88 3.89
CA THR A 60 9.37 -5.04 3.01
C THR A 60 9.41 -6.36 3.79
N GLU A 61 10.42 -6.52 4.65
CA GLU A 61 10.58 -7.74 5.42
C GLU A 61 9.39 -7.99 6.36
N GLU A 62 8.93 -6.96 7.02
CA GLU A 62 7.79 -7.08 7.93
C GLU A 62 6.52 -7.48 7.19
N PHE A 63 6.29 -6.87 6.02
CA PHE A 63 5.16 -7.23 5.17
C PHE A 63 5.22 -8.70 4.77
N GLN A 64 6.39 -9.17 4.34
CA GLN A 64 6.57 -10.56 3.93
C GLN A 64 6.33 -11.53 5.07
N ASN A 65 6.81 -11.20 6.27
CA ASN A 65 6.62 -12.04 7.43
C ASN A 65 5.14 -12.15 7.79
N LYS A 66 4.43 -11.04 7.80
CA LYS A 66 2.99 -11.04 8.10
C LYS A 66 2.19 -11.78 7.05
N ALA A 67 2.56 -11.66 5.79
CA ALA A 67 1.89 -12.40 4.72
C ALA A 67 2.07 -13.90 4.89
N ARG A 68 3.28 -14.34 5.25
CA ARG A 68 3.56 -15.77 5.48
C ARG A 68 2.85 -16.33 6.70
N GLU A 69 2.63 -15.48 7.71
CA GLU A 69 1.94 -15.88 8.94
C GLU A 69 0.42 -15.85 8.80
N ASN A 70 -0.09 -15.51 7.63
CA ASN A 70 -1.52 -15.33 7.38
C ASN A 70 -2.15 -14.33 8.33
N HIS A 71 -1.45 -13.24 8.59
CA HIS A 71 -1.96 -12.17 9.42
C HIS A 71 -3.29 -11.68 8.87
N HIS A 72 -4.33 -11.67 9.70
CA HIS A 72 -5.69 -11.41 9.25
C HIS A 72 -5.84 -10.12 8.43
N PHE A 73 -5.34 -9.01 8.95
CA PHE A 73 -5.43 -7.73 8.25
C PHE A 73 -4.71 -7.77 6.89
N ILE A 74 -3.50 -8.33 6.88
CA ILE A 74 -2.70 -8.42 5.67
C ILE A 74 -3.38 -9.31 4.63
N ALA A 75 -3.94 -10.44 5.06
CA ALA A 75 -4.66 -11.32 4.16
C ALA A 75 -5.86 -10.63 3.53
N GLU A 76 -6.61 -9.86 4.31
CA GLU A 76 -7.73 -9.10 3.79
C GLU A 76 -7.30 -8.02 2.80
N VAL A 77 -6.21 -7.33 3.09
CA VAL A 77 -5.69 -6.30 2.18
C VAL A 77 -5.25 -6.92 0.86
N ILE A 78 -4.52 -8.03 0.92
CA ILE A 78 -4.02 -8.71 -0.27
C ILE A 78 -5.16 -9.18 -1.17
N SER A 79 -6.21 -9.74 -0.59
CA SER A 79 -7.31 -10.31 -1.36
C SER A 79 -8.40 -9.30 -1.74
N GLY A 80 -8.40 -8.12 -1.12
CA GLY A 80 -9.43 -7.13 -1.35
C GLY A 80 -9.21 -6.26 -2.58
N PRO A 81 -10.20 -5.44 -2.95
CA PRO A 81 -10.06 -4.51 -4.06
C PRO A 81 -9.06 -3.41 -3.75
N LYS A 82 -8.37 -2.94 -4.78
CA LYS A 82 -7.31 -1.94 -4.64
C LYS A 82 -7.34 -0.95 -5.80
N ILE A 83 -6.89 0.27 -5.52
CA ILE A 83 -6.58 1.24 -6.56
C ILE A 83 -5.07 1.42 -6.55
N TRP A 84 -4.40 0.96 -7.59
CA TRP A 84 -2.94 0.94 -7.63
C TRP A 84 -2.34 2.30 -7.93
N LEU A 85 -1.33 2.67 -7.15
CA LEU A 85 -0.52 3.87 -7.37
C LEU A 85 0.88 3.50 -7.82
N ILE A 86 1.48 2.51 -7.16
CA ILE A 86 2.81 1.99 -7.50
C ILE A 86 2.73 0.47 -7.41
N GLY A 87 3.13 -0.21 -8.47
CA GLY A 87 3.11 -1.67 -8.53
C GLY A 87 1.81 -2.22 -9.12
N ASN A 88 1.63 -3.52 -8.96
CA ASN A 88 0.45 -4.23 -9.49
C ASN A 88 0.22 -5.52 -8.70
N GLU A 89 -0.85 -6.24 -9.05
CA GLU A 89 -1.21 -7.48 -8.34
C GLU A 89 -0.14 -8.55 -8.44
N ASP A 90 0.54 -8.66 -9.57
CA ASP A 90 1.62 -9.65 -9.74
C ASP A 90 2.79 -9.34 -8.81
N GLU A 91 3.18 -8.08 -8.72
CA GLU A 91 4.25 -7.68 -7.82
C GLU A 91 3.87 -7.89 -6.36
N LEU A 92 2.63 -7.62 -6.02
CA LEU A 92 2.12 -7.88 -4.68
C LEU A 92 2.20 -9.36 -4.33
N ALA A 93 1.74 -10.23 -5.22
CA ALA A 93 1.77 -11.67 -5.00
C ALA A 93 3.20 -12.17 -4.86
N ASN A 94 4.09 -11.71 -5.71
CA ASN A 94 5.51 -12.11 -5.64
C ASN A 94 6.14 -11.68 -4.33
N LEU A 95 5.87 -10.46 -3.90
CA LEU A 95 6.43 -9.93 -2.68
C LEU A 95 5.88 -10.67 -1.46
N ALA A 96 4.58 -10.95 -1.44
CA ALA A 96 3.94 -11.68 -0.34
C ALA A 96 4.46 -13.10 -0.22
N GLU A 97 4.86 -13.72 -1.33
CA GLU A 97 5.45 -15.05 -1.35
C GLU A 97 6.94 -15.06 -1.03
N GLY A 98 7.53 -13.90 -0.82
CA GLY A 98 8.96 -13.78 -0.53
C GLY A 98 9.85 -13.76 -1.77
N ARG A 99 9.28 -13.57 -2.95
CA ARG A 99 10.04 -13.47 -4.19
C ARG A 99 10.45 -12.03 -4.46
N PRO A 100 11.56 -11.80 -5.15
CA PRO A 100 11.91 -10.44 -5.56
C PRO A 100 10.83 -9.87 -6.48
N ALA A 101 10.41 -8.64 -6.22
CA ALA A 101 9.39 -8.00 -7.03
C ALA A 101 9.82 -7.80 -8.49
N ALA A 102 11.11 -7.70 -8.72
CA ALA A 102 11.68 -7.47 -10.04
C ALA A 102 12.26 -8.73 -10.66
N ALA A 103 11.78 -9.89 -10.27
CA ALA A 103 12.25 -11.15 -10.85
C ALA A 103 11.77 -11.23 -12.29
N ALA A 104 12.56 -10.76 -13.16
CA ALA A 104 12.28 -10.86 -14.58
C ALA A 104 12.70 -12.23 -15.09
#